data_b7d1080708ff157c0eaa65d427e500db
#
_entry.id   b7d1080708ff157c0eaa65d427e500db
#
_cell.length_a   1.000
_cell.length_b   1.000
_cell.length_c   1.000
_cell.angle_alpha   90.00
_cell.angle_beta   90.00
_cell.angle_gamma   90.00
#
_symmetry.space_group_name_H-M   'P 1'
#
loop_
_entity.id
_entity.type
_entity.pdbx_description
1 polymer ?
#
loop_
_entity_poly.entity_id
_entity_poly.type
_entity_poly.pdbx_seq_one_letter_code
_entity_poly.pdbx_strand_id
1 'polypeptide(L)'
;MKRKFFAAAAAVCLVLCLILAGCGTVSEEDYPPLEKVDLSSMTLETVGNSTFSVQYPADKWTGSDGTSPLIIYYTDTLDTGEAVNINVQQSGTYSGKFTEKYMNKLTDGITESFPNIEILRAELRSINGKSVIYTETVTRFNDEMLDLLLEQGVLTQDDVDAAGGRDAILSIPPTDQITLYAVTGAYLYIYTGTYYEESQKADLLQAMTVMAQTTAEVKYPATLHRKTEQST
;
A
#
# COMPACT_ATOMS: atom_id res chain seq x y z
N MET A 1 -5.40 -11.68 -19.04
CA MET A 1 -4.04 -12.05 -18.63
C MET A 1 -3.33 -10.97 -17.82
N LYS A 2 -3.39 -9.67 -18.17
CA LYS A 2 -2.76 -8.56 -17.41
C LYS A 2 -3.10 -8.50 -15.90
N ARG A 3 -4.28 -8.98 -15.46
CA ARG A 3 -4.70 -8.99 -14.04
C ARG A 3 -3.86 -9.87 -13.09
N LYS A 4 -3.19 -10.91 -13.59
CA LYS A 4 -2.35 -11.79 -12.74
C LYS A 4 -0.99 -11.18 -12.39
N PHE A 5 -0.41 -10.36 -13.27
CA PHE A 5 0.85 -9.67 -13.03
C PHE A 5 0.74 -8.61 -11.92
N PHE A 6 -0.41 -7.92 -11.84
CA PHE A 6 -0.67 -6.95 -10.76
C PHE A 6 -0.86 -7.62 -9.39
N ALA A 7 -1.37 -8.86 -9.36
CA ALA A 7 -1.53 -9.59 -8.10
C ALA A 7 -0.18 -10.04 -7.50
N ALA A 8 0.84 -10.29 -8.32
CA ALA A 8 2.17 -10.65 -7.85
C ALA A 8 2.90 -9.48 -7.18
N ALA A 9 2.75 -8.25 -7.71
CA ALA A 9 3.31 -7.04 -7.09
C ALA A 9 2.66 -6.72 -5.73
N ALA A 10 1.38 -7.07 -5.54
CA ALA A 10 0.67 -6.87 -4.26
C ALA A 10 1.04 -7.91 -3.17
N ALA A 11 1.54 -9.10 -3.56
CA ALA A 11 1.92 -10.16 -2.60
C ALA A 11 3.22 -9.85 -1.84
N VAL A 12 4.00 -8.87 -2.31
CA VAL A 12 5.31 -8.49 -1.80
C VAL A 12 5.30 -7.88 -0.39
N CYS A 13 4.17 -7.35 0.07
CA CYS A 13 4.07 -6.67 1.37
C CYS A 13 3.89 -7.57 2.60
N LEU A 14 3.97 -8.90 2.50
CA LEU A 14 3.43 -9.81 3.52
C LEU A 14 4.40 -10.29 4.61
N VAL A 15 5.67 -9.90 4.62
CA VAL A 15 6.61 -10.47 5.62
C VAL A 15 7.39 -9.39 6.35
N LEU A 16 6.86 -8.89 7.47
CA LEU A 16 7.70 -8.39 8.57
C LEU A 16 6.85 -7.95 9.79
N CYS A 17 6.39 -8.90 10.59
CA CYS A 17 5.87 -8.61 11.93
C CYS A 17 7.00 -8.74 12.96
N LEU A 18 7.48 -7.64 13.51
CA LEU A 18 8.26 -7.65 14.76
C LEU A 18 7.80 -6.53 15.70
N ILE A 19 7.44 -6.96 16.88
CA ILE A 19 6.84 -6.23 17.99
C ILE A 19 7.88 -5.35 18.69
N LEU A 20 7.59 -4.07 18.94
CA LEU A 20 8.08 -3.29 20.09
C LEU A 20 7.16 -2.09 20.37
N ALA A 21 6.85 -1.85 21.62
CA ALA A 21 5.82 -0.94 22.09
C ALA A 21 6.29 0.51 22.30
N GLY A 22 5.42 1.45 22.09
CA GLY A 22 5.55 2.85 22.50
C GLY A 22 4.60 3.81 21.75
N CYS A 23 3.42 4.09 22.31
CA CYS A 23 2.57 5.19 21.84
C CYS A 23 3.14 6.53 22.27
N GLY A 24 3.55 7.39 21.32
CA GLY A 24 3.98 8.77 21.58
C GLY A 24 3.74 9.66 20.36
N THR A 25 3.32 10.89 20.60
CA THR A 25 3.42 11.96 19.62
C THR A 25 4.90 12.20 19.32
N VAL A 26 5.23 12.47 18.06
CA VAL A 26 6.58 12.79 17.62
C VAL A 26 6.74 14.29 17.43
N SER A 27 7.98 14.80 17.60
CA SER A 27 8.30 16.19 17.31
C SER A 27 8.42 16.39 15.79
N GLU A 28 8.04 17.56 15.30
CA GLU A 28 8.22 17.91 13.88
C GLU A 28 9.70 18.10 13.52
N GLU A 29 10.57 18.31 14.49
CA GLU A 29 12.02 18.43 14.28
C GLU A 29 12.64 17.09 13.91
N ASP A 30 12.26 16.00 14.64
CA ASP A 30 12.76 14.65 14.38
C ASP A 30 12.03 13.95 13.24
N TYR A 31 10.75 14.32 13.03
CA TYR A 31 9.85 13.71 12.04
C TYR A 31 9.16 14.82 11.24
N PRO A 32 9.79 15.33 10.19
CA PRO A 32 9.19 16.35 9.34
C PRO A 32 7.80 15.92 8.87
N PRO A 33 6.78 16.82 8.92
CA PRO A 33 5.45 16.44 8.49
C PRO A 33 5.43 16.12 7.00
N LEU A 34 4.63 15.12 6.63
CA LEU A 34 4.12 15.03 5.27
C LEU A 34 3.22 16.24 4.99
N GLU A 35 2.86 16.42 3.74
CA GLU A 35 2.00 17.52 3.33
C GLU A 35 0.78 17.65 4.25
N LYS A 36 0.51 18.88 4.73
CA LYS A 36 -0.70 19.16 5.50
C LYS A 36 -1.90 19.15 4.56
N VAL A 37 -2.81 18.22 4.78
CA VAL A 37 -4.05 18.13 4.04
C VAL A 37 -5.20 18.66 4.91
N ASP A 38 -5.90 19.67 4.41
CA ASP A 38 -7.11 20.19 5.05
C ASP A 38 -8.34 19.40 4.59
N LEU A 39 -8.75 18.44 5.41
CA LEU A 39 -9.90 17.58 5.11
C LEU A 39 -11.22 18.36 4.99
N SER A 40 -11.33 19.53 5.63
CA SER A 40 -12.56 20.33 5.63
C SER A 40 -12.89 20.94 4.27
N SER A 41 -11.90 21.08 3.40
CA SER A 41 -12.03 21.62 2.05
C SER A 41 -12.28 20.56 0.96
N MET A 42 -12.35 19.28 1.34
CA MET A 42 -12.42 18.16 0.41
C MET A 42 -13.78 17.47 0.45
N THR A 43 -14.21 16.98 -0.71
CA THR A 43 -15.29 16.00 -0.79
C THR A 43 -14.66 14.63 -0.59
N LEU A 44 -15.05 13.96 0.51
CA LEU A 44 -14.49 12.66 0.85
C LEU A 44 -15.55 11.57 0.72
N GLU A 45 -15.15 10.43 0.15
CA GLU A 45 -15.92 9.19 0.17
C GLU A 45 -15.21 8.16 1.03
N THR A 46 -15.98 7.22 1.56
CA THR A 46 -15.49 6.16 2.45
C THR A 46 -15.54 4.83 1.72
N VAL A 47 -14.47 4.06 1.82
CA VAL A 47 -14.40 2.67 1.39
C VAL A 47 -13.87 1.82 2.54
N GLY A 48 -14.36 0.60 2.66
CA GLY A 48 -13.96 -0.27 3.76
C GLY A 48 -14.15 -1.75 3.48
N ASN A 49 -13.62 -2.54 4.40
CA ASN A 49 -13.84 -3.97 4.46
C ASN A 49 -14.25 -4.39 5.88
N SER A 50 -14.21 -5.68 6.18
CA SER A 50 -14.60 -6.20 7.48
C SER A 50 -13.71 -5.77 8.65
N THR A 51 -12.55 -5.19 8.41
CA THR A 51 -11.56 -4.89 9.46
C THR A 51 -11.30 -3.39 9.63
N PHE A 52 -11.35 -2.62 8.56
CA PHE A 52 -11.07 -1.17 8.60
C PHE A 52 -11.76 -0.44 7.45
N SER A 53 -11.81 0.88 7.57
CA SER A 53 -12.24 1.80 6.51
C SER A 53 -11.26 2.96 6.38
N VAL A 54 -11.24 3.58 5.20
CA VAL A 54 -10.48 4.79 4.88
C VAL A 54 -11.37 5.77 4.13
N GLN A 55 -11.04 7.06 4.17
CA GLN A 55 -11.64 8.05 3.29
C GLN A 55 -10.64 8.47 2.22
N TYR A 56 -11.13 8.85 1.04
CA TYR A 56 -10.33 9.31 -0.08
C TYR A 56 -11.00 10.53 -0.75
N PRO A 57 -10.23 11.41 -1.44
CA PRO A 57 -10.78 12.53 -2.19
C PRO A 57 -11.61 12.03 -3.38
N ALA A 58 -12.93 12.28 -3.38
CA ALA A 58 -13.86 11.74 -4.36
C ALA A 58 -13.84 12.47 -5.71
N ASP A 59 -13.17 13.60 -5.80
CA ASP A 59 -13.03 14.38 -7.04
C ASP A 59 -12.11 13.74 -8.07
N LYS A 60 -11.13 12.97 -7.60
CA LYS A 60 -10.11 12.33 -8.47
C LYS A 60 -9.98 10.83 -8.27
N TRP A 61 -10.62 10.26 -7.26
CA TRP A 61 -10.43 8.87 -6.88
C TRP A 61 -11.74 8.12 -6.74
N THR A 62 -11.71 6.82 -6.96
CA THR A 62 -12.84 5.91 -6.75
C THR A 62 -12.38 4.62 -6.10
N GLY A 63 -13.15 4.09 -5.17
CA GLY A 63 -12.81 2.88 -4.40
C GLY A 63 -13.90 1.81 -4.49
N SER A 64 -13.52 0.58 -4.17
CA SER A 64 -14.45 -0.55 -4.10
C SER A 64 -14.44 -1.18 -2.72
N ASP A 65 -15.62 -1.33 -2.12
CA ASP A 65 -15.80 -1.97 -0.81
C ASP A 65 -15.52 -3.48 -0.84
N GLY A 66 -15.19 -4.01 0.33
CA GLY A 66 -15.14 -5.43 0.61
C GLY A 66 -13.91 -6.17 0.12
N THR A 67 -12.96 -5.50 -0.54
CA THR A 67 -11.72 -6.10 -0.99
C THR A 67 -10.65 -6.14 0.11
N SER A 68 -9.70 -7.05 0.01
CA SER A 68 -8.49 -7.06 0.85
C SER A 68 -7.29 -7.45 -0.01
N PRO A 69 -6.36 -6.52 -0.29
CA PRO A 69 -6.35 -5.09 0.13
C PRO A 69 -7.53 -4.28 -0.44
N LEU A 70 -7.83 -3.12 0.18
CA LEU A 70 -8.69 -2.12 -0.45
C LEU A 70 -7.93 -1.49 -1.62
N ILE A 71 -8.61 -1.32 -2.75
CA ILE A 71 -7.99 -0.73 -3.94
C ILE A 71 -8.79 0.52 -4.33
N ILE A 72 -8.07 1.64 -4.43
CA ILE A 72 -8.61 2.93 -4.83
C ILE A 72 -7.91 3.34 -6.13
N TYR A 73 -8.68 3.71 -7.13
CA TYR A 73 -8.19 4.05 -8.47
C TYR A 73 -8.34 5.53 -8.73
N TYR A 74 -7.37 6.08 -9.45
CA TYR A 74 -7.49 7.41 -10.04
C TYR A 74 -8.52 7.37 -11.17
N THR A 75 -9.39 8.39 -11.23
CA THR A 75 -10.51 8.40 -12.20
C THR A 75 -10.07 8.68 -13.62
N ASP A 76 -8.98 9.44 -13.78
CA ASP A 76 -8.42 9.70 -15.09
C ASP A 76 -7.56 8.52 -15.54
N THR A 77 -8.03 7.79 -16.52
CA THR A 77 -7.29 6.69 -17.13
C THR A 77 -6.23 7.27 -18.07
N LEU A 78 -4.99 6.79 -17.93
CA LEU A 78 -3.94 7.13 -18.88
C LEU A 78 -4.24 6.58 -20.28
N ASP A 79 -3.72 7.24 -21.33
CA ASP A 79 -3.84 6.78 -22.73
C ASP A 79 -3.32 5.35 -22.91
N THR A 80 -2.39 4.91 -22.05
CA THR A 80 -1.84 3.53 -22.00
C THR A 80 -2.83 2.49 -21.46
N GLY A 81 -3.96 2.92 -20.89
CA GLY A 81 -4.91 2.06 -20.17
C GLY A 81 -4.42 1.60 -18.80
N GLU A 82 -3.31 2.15 -18.31
CA GLU A 82 -2.80 1.94 -16.96
C GLU A 82 -3.50 2.90 -16.00
N ALA A 83 -3.86 2.41 -14.82
CA ALA A 83 -4.54 3.21 -13.81
C ALA A 83 -3.63 3.41 -12.61
N VAL A 84 -3.39 4.67 -12.25
CA VAL A 84 -2.81 5.02 -10.95
C VAL A 84 -3.71 4.46 -9.87
N ASN A 85 -3.14 3.79 -8.90
CA ASN A 85 -3.92 3.14 -7.85
C ASN A 85 -3.22 3.21 -6.50
N ILE A 86 -4.02 3.09 -5.44
CA ILE A 86 -3.56 2.97 -4.06
C ILE A 86 -4.12 1.67 -3.50
N ASN A 87 -3.23 0.82 -3.01
CA ASN A 87 -3.60 -0.38 -2.25
C ASN A 87 -3.45 -0.08 -0.77
N VAL A 88 -4.47 -0.36 0.03
CA VAL A 88 -4.44 -0.20 1.48
C VAL A 88 -4.65 -1.55 2.13
N GLN A 89 -3.73 -1.93 3.00
CA GLN A 89 -3.83 -3.18 3.75
C GLN A 89 -3.51 -2.99 5.23
N GLN A 90 -4.18 -3.74 6.07
CA GLN A 90 -3.83 -3.90 7.47
C GLN A 90 -2.80 -5.02 7.60
N SER A 91 -1.67 -4.74 8.26
CA SER A 91 -0.55 -5.67 8.42
C SER A 91 -0.21 -5.83 9.90
N GLY A 92 -0.78 -6.82 10.55
CA GLY A 92 -0.40 -7.17 11.91
C GLY A 92 -0.58 -6.06 12.96
N THR A 93 -0.21 -6.36 14.19
CA THR A 93 -0.21 -5.40 15.30
C THR A 93 1.12 -4.68 15.40
N TYR A 94 1.06 -3.38 15.66
CA TYR A 94 2.24 -2.56 15.94
C TYR A 94 1.92 -1.55 17.03
N SER A 95 2.85 -1.35 17.94
CA SER A 95 2.71 -0.31 18.97
C SER A 95 4.00 0.49 19.05
N GLY A 96 3.87 1.82 18.95
CA GLY A 96 4.96 2.74 19.14
C GLY A 96 5.22 3.66 17.97
N LYS A 97 6.28 4.46 18.12
CA LYS A 97 6.79 5.29 17.05
C LYS A 97 7.77 4.50 16.18
N PHE A 98 7.78 4.75 14.89
CA PHE A 98 8.85 4.26 14.04
C PHE A 98 10.17 4.92 14.40
N THR A 99 11.25 4.17 14.25
CA THR A 99 12.62 4.63 14.50
C THR A 99 13.47 4.37 13.26
N GLU A 100 14.59 5.07 13.11
CA GLU A 100 15.55 4.82 12.03
C GLU A 100 15.97 3.35 11.98
N LYS A 101 16.21 2.74 13.16
CA LYS A 101 16.55 1.31 13.24
C LYS A 101 15.46 0.42 12.64
N TYR A 102 14.18 0.77 12.87
CA TYR A 102 13.08 -0.01 12.30
C TYR A 102 12.97 0.22 10.79
N MET A 103 13.07 1.48 10.37
CA MET A 103 13.04 1.86 8.96
C MET A 103 14.16 1.15 8.17
N ASN A 104 15.41 1.20 8.68
CA ASN A 104 16.54 0.54 8.03
C ASN A 104 16.31 -0.99 7.93
N LYS A 105 15.84 -1.62 9.03
CA LYS A 105 15.51 -3.04 8.98
C LYS A 105 14.41 -3.39 7.97
N LEU A 106 13.41 -2.50 7.82
CA LEU A 106 12.34 -2.66 6.84
C LEU A 106 12.91 -2.58 5.41
N THR A 107 13.71 -1.57 5.13
CA THR A 107 14.32 -1.35 3.81
C THR A 107 15.32 -2.46 3.44
N ASP A 108 16.15 -2.89 4.39
CA ASP A 108 17.05 -4.02 4.18
C ASP A 108 16.27 -5.30 3.85
N GLY A 109 15.20 -5.58 4.61
CA GLY A 109 14.37 -6.75 4.36
C GLY A 109 13.63 -6.69 3.00
N ILE A 110 13.26 -5.50 2.52
CA ILE A 110 12.67 -5.34 1.19
C ILE A 110 13.71 -5.69 0.12
N THR A 111 14.91 -5.10 0.18
CA THR A 111 15.97 -5.33 -0.80
C THR A 111 16.52 -6.76 -0.79
N GLU A 112 16.60 -7.38 0.39
CA GLU A 112 17.00 -8.79 0.51
C GLU A 112 15.97 -9.76 -0.08
N SER A 113 14.68 -9.45 0.10
CA SER A 113 13.59 -10.33 -0.35
C SER A 113 13.19 -10.10 -1.81
N PHE A 114 13.44 -8.91 -2.34
CA PHE A 114 13.00 -8.47 -3.66
C PHE A 114 14.11 -7.72 -4.40
N PRO A 115 15.02 -8.45 -5.06
CA PRO A 115 16.18 -7.87 -5.75
C PRO A 115 15.80 -6.99 -6.95
N ASN A 116 14.54 -7.01 -7.34
CA ASN A 116 13.99 -6.19 -8.41
C ASN A 116 13.43 -4.83 -7.92
N ILE A 117 13.46 -4.56 -6.61
CA ILE A 117 13.02 -3.31 -6.01
C ILE A 117 14.24 -2.46 -5.64
N GLU A 118 14.30 -1.29 -6.22
CA GLU A 118 15.26 -0.24 -5.87
C GLU A 118 14.58 0.76 -4.95
N ILE A 119 15.14 1.00 -3.76
CA ILE A 119 14.67 2.03 -2.83
C ILE A 119 15.38 3.33 -3.17
N LEU A 120 14.62 4.28 -3.73
CA LEU A 120 15.14 5.61 -4.08
C LEU A 120 15.22 6.53 -2.87
N ARG A 121 14.27 6.35 -1.92
CA ARG A 121 14.14 7.19 -0.75
C ARG A 121 13.45 6.45 0.38
N ALA A 122 13.93 6.62 1.60
CA ALA A 122 13.27 6.15 2.81
C ALA A 122 13.44 7.21 3.91
N GLU A 123 12.34 7.63 4.53
CA GLU A 123 12.34 8.71 5.51
C GLU A 123 11.34 8.45 6.64
N LEU A 124 11.73 8.91 7.82
CA LEU A 124 10.79 9.07 8.92
C LEU A 124 10.07 10.42 8.76
N ARG A 125 8.76 10.38 8.73
CA ARG A 125 7.89 11.55 8.58
C ARG A 125 6.80 11.52 9.63
N SER A 126 5.95 12.53 9.67
CA SER A 126 4.78 12.55 10.53
C SER A 126 3.50 12.91 9.78
N ILE A 127 2.40 12.34 10.25
CA ILE A 127 1.02 12.72 9.87
C ILE A 127 0.26 12.95 11.17
N ASN A 128 -0.25 14.18 11.39
CA ASN A 128 -0.98 14.55 12.62
C ASN A 128 -0.22 14.19 13.91
N GLY A 129 1.11 14.41 13.94
CA GLY A 129 1.96 14.13 15.09
C GLY A 129 2.24 12.65 15.36
N LYS A 130 1.83 11.75 14.46
CA LYS A 130 2.19 10.31 14.51
C LYS A 130 3.31 10.03 13.52
N SER A 131 4.26 9.20 13.94
CA SER A 131 5.35 8.79 13.04
C SER A 131 4.82 7.91 11.90
N VAL A 132 5.33 8.14 10.71
CA VAL A 132 5.13 7.29 9.52
C VAL A 132 6.47 7.02 8.88
N ILE A 133 6.60 5.90 8.18
CA ILE A 133 7.70 5.67 7.26
C ILE A 133 7.19 5.97 5.85
N TYR A 134 7.91 6.80 5.15
CA TYR A 134 7.69 7.12 3.75
C TYR A 134 8.79 6.46 2.93
N THR A 135 8.44 5.73 1.87
CA THR A 135 9.41 5.19 0.92
C THR A 135 9.00 5.50 -0.52
N GLU A 136 9.98 5.77 -1.36
CA GLU A 136 9.85 5.78 -2.81
C GLU A 136 10.67 4.62 -3.37
N THR A 137 10.06 3.83 -4.24
CA THR A 137 10.68 2.65 -4.82
C THR A 137 10.41 2.57 -6.31
N VAL A 138 11.32 1.94 -7.03
CA VAL A 138 11.15 1.53 -8.43
C VAL A 138 11.21 0.01 -8.50
N THR A 139 10.20 -0.57 -9.10
CA THR A 139 10.16 -2.01 -9.37
C THR A 139 10.47 -2.26 -10.83
N ARG A 140 11.44 -3.13 -11.09
CA ARG A 140 11.84 -3.54 -12.45
C ARG A 140 11.72 -5.04 -12.58
N PHE A 141 11.27 -5.53 -13.72
CA PHE A 141 11.47 -6.93 -14.03
C PHE A 141 12.92 -7.15 -14.47
N ASN A 142 13.59 -8.07 -13.80
CA ASN A 142 14.92 -8.53 -14.16
C ASN A 142 14.94 -10.06 -14.20
N ASP A 143 16.03 -10.64 -14.71
CA ASP A 143 16.19 -12.09 -14.84
C ASP A 143 16.04 -12.81 -13.50
N GLU A 144 16.68 -12.28 -12.45
CA GLU A 144 16.67 -12.86 -11.10
C GLU A 144 15.26 -12.94 -10.52
N MET A 145 14.46 -11.87 -10.67
CA MET A 145 13.07 -11.87 -10.24
C MET A 145 12.21 -12.84 -11.03
N LEU A 146 12.41 -12.92 -12.34
CA LEU A 146 11.65 -13.84 -13.18
C LEU A 146 11.96 -15.29 -12.83
N ASP A 147 13.23 -15.62 -12.60
CA ASP A 147 13.66 -16.95 -12.15
C ASP A 147 13.07 -17.30 -10.77
N LEU A 148 13.10 -16.34 -9.82
CA LEU A 148 12.50 -16.52 -8.50
C LEU A 148 10.99 -16.80 -8.57
N LEU A 149 10.26 -16.07 -9.42
CA LEU A 149 8.81 -16.27 -9.60
C LEU A 149 8.47 -17.63 -10.23
N LEU A 150 9.32 -18.10 -11.14
CA LEU A 150 9.22 -19.43 -11.74
C LEU A 150 9.52 -20.53 -10.72
N GLU A 151 10.59 -20.39 -9.94
CA GLU A 151 10.97 -21.35 -8.90
C GLU A 151 9.90 -21.48 -7.81
N GLN A 152 9.28 -20.36 -7.43
CA GLN A 152 8.21 -20.35 -6.44
C GLN A 152 6.85 -20.79 -6.99
N GLY A 153 6.74 -21.05 -8.28
CA GLY A 153 5.49 -21.41 -8.95
C GLY A 153 4.43 -20.30 -8.97
N VAL A 154 4.84 -19.06 -8.75
CA VAL A 154 3.98 -17.86 -8.88
C VAL A 154 3.69 -17.59 -10.36
N LEU A 155 4.68 -17.79 -11.20
CA LEU A 155 4.56 -17.84 -12.66
C LEU A 155 4.90 -19.27 -13.15
N THR A 156 4.26 -19.66 -14.24
CA THR A 156 4.60 -20.86 -14.97
C THR A 156 5.27 -20.50 -16.30
N GLN A 157 5.97 -21.46 -16.92
CA GLN A 157 6.52 -21.23 -18.26
C GLN A 157 5.43 -20.87 -19.28
N ASP A 158 4.24 -21.46 -19.14
CA ASP A 158 3.09 -21.14 -20.00
C ASP A 158 2.64 -19.66 -19.82
N ASP A 159 2.71 -19.10 -18.60
CA ASP A 159 2.42 -17.68 -18.36
C ASP A 159 3.46 -16.78 -19.03
N VAL A 160 4.74 -17.16 -18.99
CA VAL A 160 5.85 -16.45 -19.66
C VAL A 160 5.66 -16.48 -21.17
N ASP A 161 5.38 -17.64 -21.75
CA ASP A 161 5.16 -17.81 -23.19
C ASP A 161 3.93 -17.03 -23.67
N ALA A 162 2.84 -17.04 -22.87
CA ALA A 162 1.63 -16.29 -23.14
C ALA A 162 1.82 -14.76 -23.05
N ALA A 163 2.84 -14.30 -22.31
CA ALA A 163 3.22 -12.89 -22.24
C ALA A 163 4.11 -12.42 -23.40
N GLY A 164 4.49 -13.34 -24.29
CA GLY A 164 5.40 -13.07 -25.43
C GLY A 164 6.85 -13.46 -25.18
N GLY A 165 7.07 -14.27 -24.14
CA GLY A 165 8.40 -14.77 -23.76
C GLY A 165 9.12 -13.88 -22.74
N ARG A 166 10.29 -14.37 -22.34
CA ARG A 166 11.13 -13.72 -21.31
C ARG A 166 11.48 -12.27 -21.67
N ASP A 167 11.92 -12.02 -22.89
CA ASP A 167 12.30 -10.68 -23.33
C ASP A 167 11.14 -9.68 -23.28
N ALA A 168 9.93 -10.13 -23.57
CA ALA A 168 8.75 -9.28 -23.49
C ALA A 168 8.44 -8.88 -22.04
N ILE A 169 8.63 -9.79 -21.08
CA ILE A 169 8.45 -9.49 -19.64
C ILE A 169 9.55 -8.52 -19.16
N LEU A 170 10.79 -8.75 -19.54
CA LEU A 170 11.93 -7.90 -19.16
C LEU A 170 11.86 -6.50 -19.79
N SER A 171 11.09 -6.34 -20.87
CA SER A 171 10.84 -5.04 -21.52
C SER A 171 9.71 -4.23 -20.88
N ILE A 172 9.00 -4.79 -19.88
CA ILE A 172 7.95 -4.05 -19.14
C ILE A 172 8.58 -2.81 -18.49
N PRO A 173 8.02 -1.61 -18.70
CA PRO A 173 8.54 -0.40 -18.09
C PRO A 173 8.63 -0.52 -16.57
N PRO A 174 9.61 0.13 -15.94
CA PRO A 174 9.68 0.22 -14.49
C PRO A 174 8.39 0.82 -13.91
N THR A 175 8.04 0.38 -12.70
CA THR A 175 6.88 0.88 -11.98
C THR A 175 7.34 1.68 -10.77
N ASP A 176 6.95 2.95 -10.72
CA ASP A 176 7.23 3.84 -9.61
C ASP A 176 6.16 3.71 -8.53
N GLN A 177 6.59 3.63 -7.28
CA GLN A 177 5.69 3.47 -6.13
C GLN A 177 6.09 4.37 -4.97
N ILE A 178 5.06 4.86 -4.26
CA ILE A 178 5.19 5.44 -2.93
C ILE A 178 4.55 4.47 -1.95
N THR A 179 5.19 4.23 -0.82
CA THR A 179 4.58 3.47 0.27
C THR A 179 4.65 4.26 1.57
N LEU A 180 3.49 4.38 2.25
CA LEU A 180 3.38 4.88 3.61
C LEU A 180 3.09 3.73 4.57
N TYR A 181 3.87 3.65 5.63
CA TYR A 181 3.63 2.78 6.77
C TYR A 181 3.14 3.64 7.93
N ALA A 182 1.92 3.44 8.38
CA ALA A 182 1.32 4.22 9.47
C ALA A 182 0.64 3.32 10.49
N VAL A 183 0.57 3.78 11.75
CA VAL A 183 -0.09 3.06 12.83
C VAL A 183 -1.39 3.77 13.19
N THR A 184 -2.49 3.02 13.18
CA THR A 184 -3.77 3.48 13.70
C THR A 184 -4.31 2.44 14.67
N GLY A 185 -4.67 2.89 15.88
CA GLY A 185 -5.00 1.96 16.96
C GLY A 185 -3.83 1.06 17.32
N ALA A 186 -4.03 -0.24 17.24
CA ALA A 186 -3.03 -1.26 17.50
C ALA A 186 -2.44 -1.88 16.23
N TYR A 187 -2.78 -1.37 15.05
CA TYR A 187 -2.43 -2.02 13.79
C TYR A 187 -1.55 -1.14 12.90
N LEU A 188 -0.66 -1.81 12.19
CA LEU A 188 0.11 -1.25 11.08
C LEU A 188 -0.73 -1.28 9.81
N TYR A 189 -0.80 -0.15 9.14
CA TYR A 189 -1.40 -0.01 7.82
C TYR A 189 -0.35 0.35 6.80
N ILE A 190 -0.46 -0.25 5.63
CA ILE A 190 0.45 -0.05 4.50
C ILE A 190 -0.38 0.49 3.35
N TYR A 191 -0.02 1.68 2.89
CA TYR A 191 -0.62 2.36 1.74
C TYR A 191 0.41 2.34 0.64
N THR A 192 0.17 1.58 -0.43
CA THR A 192 1.08 1.52 -1.58
C THR A 192 0.41 2.15 -2.78
N GLY A 193 0.96 3.26 -3.22
CA GLY A 193 0.51 3.99 -4.39
C GLY A 193 1.43 3.73 -5.58
N THR A 194 0.84 3.39 -6.73
CA THR A 194 1.54 3.18 -8.00
C THR A 194 1.22 4.33 -8.93
N TYR A 195 2.24 4.93 -9.55
CA TYR A 195 2.10 6.00 -10.52
C TYR A 195 3.02 5.77 -11.72
N TYR A 196 2.76 6.46 -12.82
CA TYR A 196 3.45 6.29 -14.09
C TYR A 196 4.05 7.60 -14.60
N GLU A 197 3.58 8.72 -14.09
CA GLU A 197 4.05 10.06 -14.44
C GLU A 197 4.32 10.88 -13.17
N GLU A 198 5.40 11.64 -13.15
CA GLU A 198 5.77 12.47 -11.99
C GLU A 198 4.66 13.49 -11.62
N SER A 199 3.88 13.93 -12.60
CA SER A 199 2.73 14.80 -12.39
C SER A 199 1.65 14.23 -11.47
N GLN A 200 1.53 12.90 -11.39
CA GLN A 200 0.54 12.19 -10.58
C GLN A 200 0.96 12.03 -9.12
N LYS A 201 2.25 12.19 -8.84
CA LYS A 201 2.85 11.93 -7.53
C LYS A 201 2.26 12.80 -6.42
N ALA A 202 2.00 14.07 -6.70
CA ALA A 202 1.44 14.98 -5.70
C ALA A 202 0.00 14.59 -5.31
N ASP A 203 -0.86 14.30 -6.30
CA ASP A 203 -2.23 13.85 -6.07
C ASP A 203 -2.27 12.49 -5.33
N LEU A 204 -1.36 11.59 -5.71
CA LEU A 204 -1.20 10.30 -5.06
C LEU A 204 -0.83 10.45 -3.58
N LEU A 205 0.20 11.24 -3.28
CA LEU A 205 0.66 11.48 -1.92
C LEU A 205 -0.41 12.17 -1.06
N GLN A 206 -1.14 13.12 -1.65
CA GLN A 206 -2.27 13.78 -0.99
C GLN A 206 -3.35 12.76 -0.61
N ALA A 207 -3.79 11.91 -1.56
CA ALA A 207 -4.80 10.89 -1.30
C ALA A 207 -4.35 9.88 -0.24
N MET A 208 -3.10 9.41 -0.31
CA MET A 208 -2.52 8.51 0.71
C MET A 208 -2.46 9.16 2.08
N THR A 209 -2.15 10.46 2.15
CA THR A 209 -2.12 11.22 3.40
C THR A 209 -3.54 11.34 3.99
N VAL A 210 -4.56 11.63 3.17
CA VAL A 210 -5.98 11.62 3.57
C VAL A 210 -6.36 10.26 4.15
N MET A 211 -6.04 9.18 3.44
CA MET A 211 -6.35 7.82 3.90
C MET A 211 -5.67 7.50 5.23
N ALA A 212 -4.39 7.84 5.40
CA ALA A 212 -3.67 7.61 6.65
C ALA A 212 -4.24 8.42 7.83
N GLN A 213 -4.77 9.62 7.57
CA GLN A 213 -5.43 10.45 8.58
C GLN A 213 -6.80 9.92 8.99
N THR A 214 -7.52 9.28 8.07
CA THR A 214 -8.93 8.89 8.22
C THR A 214 -9.14 7.41 8.46
N THR A 215 -8.07 6.60 8.44
CA THR A 215 -8.16 5.16 8.71
C THR A 215 -8.78 4.90 10.07
N ALA A 216 -9.83 4.10 10.08
CA ALA A 216 -10.56 3.71 11.27
C ALA A 216 -10.80 2.20 11.30
N GLU A 217 -10.60 1.60 12.46
CA GLU A 217 -10.94 0.20 12.70
C GLU A 217 -12.47 0.04 12.69
N VAL A 218 -12.95 -0.96 11.97
CA VAL A 218 -14.36 -1.34 12.03
C VAL A 218 -14.59 -2.09 13.33
N LYS A 219 -15.21 -1.42 14.30
CA LYS A 219 -15.69 -2.07 15.52
C LYS A 219 -16.95 -2.83 15.16
N TYR A 220 -16.89 -4.14 15.03
CA TYR A 220 -18.08 -4.94 14.95
C TYR A 220 -18.93 -4.68 16.23
N PRO A 221 -20.19 -4.26 16.11
CA PRO A 221 -21.08 -4.35 17.24
C PRO A 221 -21.16 -5.84 17.64
N ALA A 222 -20.95 -6.14 18.90
CA ALA A 222 -20.92 -7.49 19.47
C ALA A 222 -22.26 -8.27 19.37
N THR A 223 -23.13 -7.89 18.46
CA THR A 223 -24.50 -8.43 18.31
C THR A 223 -24.87 -8.68 16.85
N LEU A 224 -24.19 -9.64 16.22
CA LEU A 224 -24.87 -10.46 15.24
C LEU A 224 -25.12 -11.84 15.87
N HIS A 225 -26.01 -11.87 16.85
CA HIS A 225 -26.63 -13.12 17.25
C HIS A 225 -27.36 -13.71 16.03
N ARG A 226 -26.80 -14.82 15.56
CA ARG A 226 -27.47 -15.79 14.70
C ARG A 226 -28.92 -15.95 15.12
N LYS A 227 -29.86 -15.38 14.38
CA LYS A 227 -31.23 -15.92 14.37
C LYS A 227 -31.14 -17.23 13.59
N THR A 228 -30.97 -18.31 14.32
CA THR A 228 -31.31 -19.65 13.86
C THR A 228 -32.81 -19.63 13.61
N GLU A 229 -33.24 -19.63 12.37
CA GLU A 229 -34.59 -19.99 12.00
C GLU A 229 -34.80 -21.47 12.37
N GLN A 230 -35.48 -21.66 13.47
CA GLN A 230 -36.24 -22.87 13.70
C GLN A 230 -37.53 -22.73 12.87
N SER A 231 -37.56 -23.33 11.69
CA SER A 231 -38.79 -23.62 11.00
C SER A 231 -39.22 -25.03 11.41
N THR A 232 -40.32 -25.06 12.09
CA THR A 232 -41.22 -26.23 12.30
C THR A 232 -41.63 -26.86 10.97
#